data_5b392268886162575b79475153f3f594
#
_entry.id   5b392268886162575b79475153f3f594
#
_cell.length_a   1.000
_cell.length_b   1.000
_cell.length_c   1.000
_cell.angle_alpha   90.00
_cell.angle_beta   90.00
_cell.angle_gamma   90.00
#
_symmetry.space_group_name_H-M   'P 1'
#
loop_
_entity.id
_entity.type
_entity.pdbx_description
1 polymer ?
#
loop_
_entity_poly.entity_id
_entity_poly.type
_entity_poly.pdbx_seq_one_letter_code
_entity_poly.pdbx_strand_id
1 'polypeptide(L)'
;MSDIDDVAFVNADKIARLSGFDESTHTWTFRSPSGEERRARVLVATDGSAPAGGRPDVLSLEPYLGVAVHGLPNYFLITSSDVAAQKSYIAKCLQVMADTGASRIEVRFSSQRYFTERKRSGKSRQINWRRVAKYIRSSFELSSLVAVEDEVYDGRATVHIGDDGRDVRIRLTGHFDPLDGQYHWQGTILAQLPGADKLPQPATVTIGNRAAAARITERTSQGGYSVAGVGAPPFALDAVEVAVPVR
;
A
#
# COMPACT_ATOMS: atom_id res chain seq x y z
N MET A 1 -23.13 -14.98 -5.42
CA MET A 1 -21.83 -14.50 -4.90
C MET A 1 -20.78 -15.07 -5.84
N SER A 2 -20.14 -14.23 -6.66
CA SER A 2 -19.09 -14.68 -7.58
C SER A 2 -17.89 -15.13 -6.74
N ASP A 3 -17.41 -16.36 -6.95
CA ASP A 3 -16.18 -16.84 -6.33
C ASP A 3 -15.01 -15.92 -6.72
N ILE A 4 -14.21 -15.53 -5.73
CA ILE A 4 -13.00 -14.73 -5.94
C ILE A 4 -11.82 -15.70 -6.00
N ASP A 5 -11.16 -15.76 -7.15
CA ASP A 5 -9.92 -16.52 -7.27
C ASP A 5 -8.80 -15.84 -6.47
N ASP A 6 -8.04 -16.58 -5.67
CA ASP A 6 -6.89 -16.01 -4.96
C ASP A 6 -5.81 -15.55 -5.93
N VAL A 7 -5.48 -16.37 -6.92
CA VAL A 7 -4.50 -16.04 -7.98
C VAL A 7 -5.05 -16.48 -9.33
N ALA A 8 -5.12 -15.57 -10.30
CA ALA A 8 -5.49 -15.88 -11.66
C ALA A 8 -4.30 -15.61 -12.62
N PHE A 9 -4.06 -16.55 -13.53
CA PHE A 9 -3.10 -16.38 -14.61
C PHE A 9 -3.79 -15.79 -15.84
N VAL A 10 -3.22 -14.73 -16.36
CA VAL A 10 -3.78 -13.97 -17.49
C VAL A 10 -2.77 -13.83 -18.63
N ASN A 11 -3.27 -13.55 -19.83
CA ASN A 11 -2.52 -13.21 -21.02
C ASN A 11 -3.14 -11.96 -21.67
N ALA A 12 -2.58 -11.46 -22.77
CA ALA A 12 -3.03 -10.24 -23.45
C ALA A 12 -4.54 -10.24 -23.75
N ASP A 13 -5.11 -11.37 -24.20
CA ASP A 13 -6.53 -11.47 -24.52
C ASP A 13 -7.44 -11.28 -23.30
N LYS A 14 -7.02 -11.76 -22.15
CA LYS A 14 -7.75 -11.57 -20.88
C LYS A 14 -7.53 -10.15 -20.34
N ILE A 15 -6.33 -9.60 -20.52
CA ILE A 15 -5.97 -8.25 -20.05
C ILE A 15 -6.75 -7.17 -20.80
N ALA A 16 -6.97 -7.33 -22.10
CA ALA A 16 -7.79 -6.41 -22.91
C ALA A 16 -9.25 -6.30 -22.40
N ARG A 17 -9.66 -7.19 -21.50
CA ARG A 17 -11.00 -7.26 -20.89
C ARG A 17 -10.96 -6.98 -19.37
N LEU A 18 -9.87 -6.39 -18.86
CA LEU A 18 -9.79 -5.93 -17.47
C LEU A 18 -10.68 -4.71 -17.28
N SER A 19 -11.55 -4.78 -16.26
CA SER A 19 -12.43 -3.67 -15.88
C SER A 19 -11.78 -2.72 -14.87
N GLY A 20 -10.69 -3.15 -14.22
CA GLY A 20 -9.93 -2.35 -13.25
C GLY A 20 -9.67 -3.07 -11.94
N PHE A 21 -8.90 -2.40 -11.08
CA PHE A 21 -8.65 -2.81 -9.70
C PHE A 21 -9.62 -2.09 -8.77
N ASP A 22 -10.29 -2.84 -7.92
CA ASP A 22 -11.19 -2.32 -6.90
C ASP A 22 -10.42 -2.16 -5.58
N GLU A 23 -10.12 -0.94 -5.21
CA GLU A 23 -9.40 -0.59 -3.97
C GLU A 23 -10.20 -0.94 -2.70
N SER A 24 -11.53 -1.08 -2.80
CA SER A 24 -12.38 -1.43 -1.64
C SER A 24 -12.37 -2.92 -1.33
N THR A 25 -12.03 -3.76 -2.28
CA THR A 25 -11.97 -5.22 -2.14
C THR A 25 -10.60 -5.81 -2.45
N HIS A 26 -9.66 -4.97 -2.86
CA HIS A 26 -8.33 -5.33 -3.36
C HIS A 26 -8.36 -6.45 -4.41
N THR A 27 -9.31 -6.36 -5.35
CA THR A 27 -9.50 -7.37 -6.39
C THR A 27 -9.51 -6.76 -7.78
N TRP A 28 -9.02 -7.54 -8.73
CA TRP A 28 -9.15 -7.29 -10.15
C TRP A 28 -10.44 -7.89 -10.69
N THR A 29 -11.13 -7.17 -11.56
CA THR A 29 -12.26 -7.70 -12.33
C THR A 29 -11.88 -7.86 -13.79
N PHE A 30 -12.14 -9.01 -14.38
CA PHE A 30 -11.86 -9.31 -15.77
C PHE A 30 -12.94 -10.19 -16.39
N ARG A 31 -13.10 -10.14 -17.72
CA ARG A 31 -14.03 -11.00 -18.43
C ARG A 31 -13.32 -12.18 -19.05
N SER A 32 -13.89 -13.37 -18.85
CA SER A 32 -13.44 -14.58 -19.52
C SER A 32 -13.74 -14.53 -21.04
N PRO A 33 -13.14 -15.38 -21.85
CA PRO A 33 -13.50 -15.51 -23.27
C PRO A 33 -14.98 -15.84 -23.51
N SER A 34 -15.63 -16.50 -22.56
CA SER A 34 -17.09 -16.80 -22.59
C SER A 34 -17.96 -15.57 -22.23
N GLY A 35 -17.37 -14.42 -21.89
CA GLY A 35 -18.10 -13.21 -21.50
C GLY A 35 -18.46 -13.15 -20.01
N GLU A 36 -18.16 -14.19 -19.24
CA GLU A 36 -18.41 -14.25 -17.79
C GLU A 36 -17.46 -13.29 -17.04
N GLU A 37 -18.00 -12.52 -16.11
CA GLU A 37 -17.22 -11.66 -15.24
C GLU A 37 -16.62 -12.49 -14.09
N ARG A 38 -15.31 -12.39 -13.93
CA ARG A 38 -14.54 -13.06 -12.87
C ARG A 38 -13.75 -12.05 -12.08
N ARG A 39 -13.51 -12.40 -10.82
CA ARG A 39 -12.70 -11.57 -9.91
C ARG A 39 -11.51 -12.39 -9.40
N ALA A 40 -10.38 -11.74 -9.25
CA ALA A 40 -9.19 -12.35 -8.64
C ALA A 40 -8.46 -11.35 -7.74
N ARG A 41 -7.91 -11.85 -6.64
CA ARG A 41 -7.10 -11.02 -5.74
C ARG A 41 -5.77 -10.67 -6.38
N VAL A 42 -5.11 -11.61 -6.99
CA VAL A 42 -3.81 -11.43 -7.65
C VAL A 42 -3.90 -11.87 -9.11
N LEU A 43 -3.34 -11.06 -10.01
CA LEU A 43 -3.17 -11.42 -11.42
C LEU A 43 -1.69 -11.64 -11.73
N VAL A 44 -1.40 -12.67 -12.52
CA VAL A 44 -0.07 -12.95 -13.05
C VAL A 44 -0.14 -13.05 -14.57
N ALA A 45 0.41 -12.04 -15.26
CA ALA A 45 0.51 -12.03 -16.71
C ALA A 45 1.66 -12.92 -17.18
N THR A 46 1.33 -13.99 -17.90
CA THR A 46 2.30 -15.01 -18.31
C THR A 46 3.06 -14.66 -19.60
N ASP A 47 2.61 -13.65 -20.32
CA ASP A 47 3.20 -13.12 -21.57
C ASP A 47 3.84 -11.73 -21.39
N GLY A 48 3.94 -11.26 -20.15
CA GLY A 48 4.52 -9.97 -19.82
C GLY A 48 3.66 -8.76 -20.18
N SER A 49 2.42 -8.96 -20.60
CA SER A 49 1.51 -7.85 -20.94
C SER A 49 1.05 -7.11 -19.67
N ALA A 50 0.85 -5.79 -19.81
CA ALA A 50 0.28 -4.93 -18.78
C ALA A 50 -1.02 -4.29 -19.29
N PRO A 51 -2.00 -4.03 -18.40
CA PRO A 51 -3.23 -3.36 -18.80
C PRO A 51 -2.96 -1.97 -19.34
N ALA A 52 -3.71 -1.58 -20.38
CA ALA A 52 -3.71 -0.23 -20.89
C ALA A 52 -4.36 0.71 -19.86
N GLY A 53 -3.75 1.86 -19.58
CA GLY A 53 -4.32 2.85 -18.67
C GLY A 53 -3.45 3.22 -17.46
N GLY A 54 -2.24 2.66 -17.35
CA GLY A 54 -1.27 3.12 -16.37
C GLY A 54 -0.85 4.58 -16.64
N ARG A 55 -0.41 5.28 -15.59
CA ARG A 55 0.08 6.66 -15.70
C ARG A 55 1.25 6.73 -16.68
N PRO A 56 1.29 7.70 -17.61
CA PRO A 56 2.34 7.80 -18.64
C PRO A 56 3.76 7.88 -18.09
N ASP A 57 3.94 8.52 -16.93
CA ASP A 57 5.21 8.65 -16.23
C ASP A 57 5.73 7.30 -15.68
N VAL A 58 4.83 6.40 -15.35
CA VAL A 58 5.14 5.06 -14.83
C VAL A 58 5.34 4.05 -15.97
N LEU A 59 4.56 4.17 -17.05
CA LEU A 59 4.67 3.30 -18.23
C LEU A 59 6.01 3.48 -18.97
N SER A 60 6.69 4.61 -18.80
CA SER A 60 8.03 4.84 -19.34
C SER A 60 9.14 4.13 -18.56
N LEU A 61 8.83 3.59 -17.38
CA LEU A 61 9.79 2.88 -16.54
C LEU A 61 9.76 1.38 -16.87
N GLU A 62 10.94 0.77 -16.79
CA GLU A 62 11.04 -0.69 -16.88
C GLU A 62 10.32 -1.35 -15.68
N PRO A 63 9.61 -2.46 -15.88
CA PRO A 63 9.04 -3.22 -14.78
C PRO A 63 10.12 -3.61 -13.76
N TYR A 64 9.85 -3.38 -12.49
CA TYR A 64 10.78 -3.72 -11.42
C TYR A 64 11.11 -5.20 -11.43
N LEU A 65 12.39 -5.56 -11.61
CA LEU A 65 12.89 -6.93 -11.79
C LEU A 65 12.18 -7.70 -12.93
N GLY A 66 11.45 -7.02 -13.82
CA GLY A 66 10.60 -7.64 -14.82
C GLY A 66 9.34 -8.30 -14.25
N VAL A 67 8.95 -8.02 -13.00
CA VAL A 67 7.83 -8.70 -12.35
C VAL A 67 6.73 -7.78 -11.84
N ALA A 68 6.96 -6.49 -11.64
CA ALA A 68 5.95 -5.59 -11.07
C ALA A 68 6.07 -4.17 -11.62
N VAL A 69 4.93 -3.46 -11.68
CA VAL A 69 4.84 -2.07 -12.13
C VAL A 69 4.08 -1.27 -11.08
N HIS A 70 4.61 -0.11 -10.71
CA HIS A 70 3.92 0.83 -9.83
C HIS A 70 2.61 1.32 -10.46
N GLY A 71 1.57 1.48 -9.67
CA GLY A 71 0.22 1.78 -10.16
C GLY A 71 -0.58 0.54 -10.60
N LEU A 72 0.01 -0.66 -10.49
CA LEU A 72 -0.67 -1.93 -10.75
C LEU A 72 -0.59 -2.82 -9.49
N PRO A 73 -1.40 -2.56 -8.46
CA PRO A 73 -1.42 -3.36 -7.25
C PRO A 73 -1.85 -4.80 -7.55
N ASN A 74 -1.30 -5.77 -6.83
CA ASN A 74 -1.62 -7.19 -6.97
C ASN A 74 -1.45 -7.74 -8.41
N TYR A 75 -0.65 -7.06 -9.24
CA TYR A 75 -0.42 -7.43 -10.62
C TYR A 75 1.06 -7.77 -10.85
N PHE A 76 1.31 -8.99 -11.29
CA PHE A 76 2.65 -9.47 -11.59
C PHE A 76 2.81 -9.84 -13.05
N LEU A 77 4.04 -9.73 -13.53
CA LEU A 77 4.45 -10.00 -14.91
C LEU A 77 5.49 -11.13 -14.94
N ILE A 78 5.51 -11.88 -16.01
CA ILE A 78 6.60 -12.80 -16.36
C ILE A 78 7.14 -12.33 -17.70
N THR A 79 8.26 -11.59 -17.67
CA THR A 79 8.80 -10.91 -18.87
C THR A 79 10.16 -11.46 -19.33
N SER A 80 10.86 -12.24 -18.52
CA SER A 80 12.21 -12.68 -18.81
C SER A 80 12.27 -14.16 -19.23
N SER A 81 13.40 -14.55 -19.82
CA SER A 81 13.71 -15.96 -20.10
C SER A 81 13.91 -16.81 -18.84
N ASP A 82 14.20 -16.18 -17.69
CA ASP A 82 14.34 -16.87 -16.40
C ASP A 82 12.99 -16.94 -15.67
N VAL A 83 12.03 -17.59 -16.32
CA VAL A 83 10.66 -17.77 -15.83
C VAL A 83 10.62 -18.43 -14.44
N ALA A 84 11.50 -19.39 -14.18
CA ALA A 84 11.52 -20.11 -12.92
C ALA A 84 11.90 -19.20 -11.76
N ALA A 85 12.90 -18.33 -11.93
CA ALA A 85 13.31 -17.40 -10.90
C ALA A 85 12.26 -16.30 -10.67
N GLN A 86 11.61 -15.80 -11.73
CA GLN A 86 10.52 -14.83 -11.59
C GLN A 86 9.32 -15.44 -10.84
N LYS A 87 8.90 -16.65 -11.19
CA LYS A 87 7.84 -17.37 -10.46
C LYS A 87 8.19 -17.56 -8.99
N SER A 88 9.44 -17.97 -8.69
CA SER A 88 9.91 -18.13 -7.31
C SER A 88 9.90 -16.80 -6.54
N TYR A 89 10.23 -15.69 -7.19
CA TYR A 89 10.20 -14.37 -6.57
C TYR A 89 8.76 -13.90 -6.31
N ILE A 90 7.86 -14.07 -7.28
CA ILE A 90 6.43 -13.78 -7.13
C ILE A 90 5.84 -14.61 -5.98
N ALA A 91 6.14 -15.91 -5.91
CA ALA A 91 5.70 -16.77 -4.80
C ALA A 91 6.16 -16.24 -3.43
N LYS A 92 7.38 -15.69 -3.34
CA LYS A 92 7.86 -15.05 -2.10
C LYS A 92 7.13 -13.73 -1.80
N CYS A 93 6.75 -12.95 -2.80
CA CYS A 93 5.91 -11.78 -2.60
C CYS A 93 4.54 -12.19 -2.02
N LEU A 94 3.91 -13.22 -2.57
CA LEU A 94 2.65 -13.75 -2.07
C LEU A 94 2.79 -14.35 -0.66
N GLN A 95 3.92 -15.00 -0.36
CA GLN A 95 4.20 -15.47 0.99
C GLN A 95 4.32 -14.31 1.98
N VAL A 96 5.00 -13.22 1.62
CA VAL A 96 5.09 -12.01 2.47
C VAL A 96 3.71 -11.39 2.68
N MET A 97 2.84 -11.37 1.67
CA MET A 97 1.44 -10.94 1.83
C MET A 97 0.72 -11.81 2.87
N ALA A 98 0.82 -13.14 2.74
CA ALA A 98 0.20 -14.07 3.67
C ALA A 98 0.71 -13.91 5.09
N ASP A 99 2.04 -13.81 5.27
CA ASP A 99 2.70 -13.67 6.57
C ASP A 99 2.34 -12.36 7.27
N THR A 100 1.98 -11.32 6.51
CA THR A 100 1.61 -10.00 7.04
C THR A 100 0.10 -9.76 7.09
N GLY A 101 -0.71 -10.72 6.63
CA GLY A 101 -2.16 -10.52 6.47
C GLY A 101 -2.54 -9.48 5.41
N ALA A 102 -1.58 -9.08 4.56
CA ALA A 102 -1.84 -8.08 3.54
C ALA A 102 -2.69 -8.66 2.40
N SER A 103 -3.64 -7.88 1.93
CA SER A 103 -4.49 -8.20 0.76
C SER A 103 -4.09 -7.41 -0.49
N ARG A 104 -3.20 -6.42 -0.35
CA ARG A 104 -2.66 -5.60 -1.42
C ARG A 104 -1.14 -5.53 -1.35
N ILE A 105 -0.49 -5.69 -2.48
CA ILE A 105 0.95 -5.53 -2.66
C ILE A 105 1.22 -4.71 -3.92
N GLU A 106 2.03 -3.68 -3.81
CA GLU A 106 2.40 -2.84 -4.93
C GLU A 106 3.88 -2.44 -4.85
N VAL A 107 4.59 -2.48 -5.97
CA VAL A 107 5.99 -2.02 -5.98
C VAL A 107 6.06 -0.51 -5.78
N ARG A 108 6.94 -0.04 -4.90
CA ARG A 108 7.16 1.39 -4.66
C ARG A 108 7.72 2.07 -5.91
N PHE A 109 7.23 3.27 -6.21
CA PHE A 109 7.75 4.08 -7.31
C PHE A 109 9.26 4.28 -7.22
N SER A 110 9.79 4.57 -6.03
CA SER A 110 11.22 4.73 -5.79
C SER A 110 12.04 3.48 -6.14
N SER A 111 11.53 2.29 -5.83
CA SER A 111 12.18 1.02 -6.13
C SER A 111 12.22 0.74 -7.64
N GLN A 112 11.10 0.98 -8.34
CA GLN A 112 11.02 0.81 -9.79
C GLN A 112 11.92 1.82 -10.51
N ARG A 113 11.87 3.10 -10.11
CA ARG A 113 12.72 4.15 -10.68
C ARG A 113 14.19 3.86 -10.50
N TYR A 114 14.63 3.49 -9.29
CA TYR A 114 16.01 3.12 -9.01
C TYR A 114 16.47 1.94 -9.88
N PHE A 115 15.63 0.92 -10.05
CA PHE A 115 15.92 -0.23 -10.91
C PHE A 115 16.09 0.21 -12.39
N THR A 116 15.19 1.06 -12.89
CA THR A 116 15.25 1.59 -14.25
C THR A 116 16.53 2.40 -14.49
N GLU A 117 16.89 3.28 -13.57
CA GLU A 117 18.11 4.09 -13.66
C GLU A 117 19.38 3.24 -13.67
N ARG A 118 19.44 2.21 -12.84
CA ARG A 118 20.54 1.24 -12.85
C ARG A 118 20.65 0.48 -14.15
N LYS A 119 19.53 0.06 -14.73
CA LYS A 119 19.49 -0.65 -16.00
C LYS A 119 19.97 0.24 -17.14
N ARG A 120 19.49 1.48 -17.20
CA ARG A 120 19.89 2.49 -18.21
C ARG A 120 21.37 2.87 -18.11
N SER A 121 21.95 2.88 -16.93
CA SER A 121 23.38 3.21 -16.73
C SER A 121 24.33 2.05 -17.07
N GLY A 122 23.83 0.93 -17.62
CA GLY A 122 24.64 -0.25 -17.94
C GLY A 122 25.20 -1.00 -16.70
N LYS A 123 24.83 -0.58 -15.49
CA LYS A 123 25.24 -1.21 -14.23
C LYS A 123 24.37 -2.41 -13.87
N SER A 124 23.46 -2.81 -14.76
CA SER A 124 22.60 -3.97 -14.55
C SER A 124 23.42 -5.25 -14.75
N ARG A 125 23.87 -5.81 -13.66
CA ARG A 125 24.37 -7.20 -13.61
C ARG A 125 23.19 -8.17 -13.54
N GLN A 126 23.45 -9.43 -13.81
CA GLN A 126 22.48 -10.50 -13.59
C GLN A 126 21.80 -10.37 -12.22
N ILE A 127 20.47 -10.49 -12.19
CA ILE A 127 19.68 -10.31 -10.97
C ILE A 127 20.03 -11.43 -9.98
N ASN A 128 20.49 -11.06 -8.79
CA ASN A 128 20.67 -12.02 -7.71
C ASN A 128 19.33 -12.21 -6.96
N TRP A 129 18.51 -13.15 -7.42
CA TRP A 129 17.16 -13.40 -6.91
C TRP A 129 17.12 -13.70 -5.41
N ARG A 130 18.14 -14.40 -4.86
CA ARG A 130 18.22 -14.65 -3.41
C ARG A 130 18.42 -13.37 -2.62
N ARG A 131 19.20 -12.44 -3.16
CA ARG A 131 19.46 -11.15 -2.51
C ARG A 131 18.24 -10.24 -2.57
N VAL A 132 17.64 -10.06 -3.75
CA VAL A 132 16.50 -9.15 -3.92
C VAL A 132 15.27 -9.62 -3.16
N ALA A 133 15.10 -10.93 -2.95
CA ALA A 133 14.02 -11.48 -2.15
C ALA A 133 14.05 -11.06 -0.66
N LYS A 134 15.21 -10.67 -0.14
CA LYS A 134 15.34 -10.15 1.24
C LYS A 134 14.77 -8.74 1.39
N TYR A 135 14.60 -8.02 0.28
CA TYR A 135 14.16 -6.63 0.27
C TYR A 135 12.70 -6.45 -0.20
N ILE A 136 11.90 -7.52 -0.25
CA ILE A 136 10.49 -7.42 -0.68
C ILE A 136 9.75 -6.39 0.17
N ARG A 137 9.83 -6.47 1.50
CA ARG A 137 9.12 -5.54 2.40
C ARG A 137 9.53 -4.07 2.23
N SER A 138 10.77 -3.78 1.87
CA SER A 138 11.23 -2.41 1.62
C SER A 138 10.98 -1.94 0.19
N SER A 139 10.86 -2.88 -0.76
CA SER A 139 10.63 -2.57 -2.18
C SER A 139 9.16 -2.47 -2.55
N PHE A 140 8.26 -3.04 -1.74
CA PHE A 140 6.82 -3.05 -1.97
C PHE A 140 6.09 -2.34 -0.83
N GLU A 141 4.94 -1.80 -1.15
CA GLU A 141 3.91 -1.43 -0.20
C GLU A 141 2.97 -2.60 0.01
N LEU A 142 2.63 -2.84 1.26
CA LEU A 142 1.71 -3.89 1.68
C LEU A 142 0.58 -3.23 2.47
N SER A 143 -0.66 -3.54 2.12
CA SER A 143 -1.83 -3.10 2.89
C SER A 143 -2.88 -4.21 2.97
N SER A 144 -3.68 -4.20 4.02
CA SER A 144 -4.73 -5.19 4.26
C SER A 144 -6.11 -4.56 4.07
N LEU A 145 -7.07 -5.33 3.53
CA LEU A 145 -8.52 -5.03 3.62
C LEU A 145 -9.10 -5.46 4.96
N VAL A 146 -8.48 -6.45 5.59
CA VAL A 146 -8.63 -6.53 7.01
C VAL A 146 -7.84 -5.34 7.53
N ALA A 147 -8.53 -4.20 7.61
CA ALA A 147 -8.48 -3.57 8.88
C ALA A 147 -8.64 -4.73 9.91
N VAL A 148 -7.59 -5.09 10.60
CA VAL A 148 -7.62 -4.98 12.04
C VAL A 148 -8.39 -3.70 12.21
N GLU A 149 -9.64 -3.76 12.73
CA GLU A 149 -10.53 -2.59 12.81
C GLU A 149 -9.66 -1.40 13.06
N ASP A 150 -9.20 -0.79 11.95
CA ASP A 150 -8.36 0.40 12.00
C ASP A 150 -9.35 1.37 12.55
N GLU A 151 -9.29 1.58 13.86
CA GLU A 151 -10.12 2.52 14.55
C GLU A 151 -9.97 3.82 13.77
N VAL A 152 -10.86 3.99 12.81
CA VAL A 152 -10.82 5.10 11.87
C VAL A 152 -11.56 6.23 12.54
N TYR A 153 -10.83 7.26 12.90
CA TYR A 153 -11.42 8.52 13.27
C TYR A 153 -11.54 9.42 12.04
N ASP A 154 -12.73 9.85 11.68
CA ASP A 154 -12.97 10.89 10.68
C ASP A 154 -13.84 11.99 11.31
N GLY A 155 -13.24 13.10 11.70
CA GLY A 155 -13.96 14.14 12.45
C GLY A 155 -13.15 15.41 12.65
N ARG A 156 -13.61 16.24 13.61
CA ARG A 156 -12.95 17.48 13.99
C ARG A 156 -11.85 17.20 15.02
N ALA A 157 -10.72 17.87 14.85
CA ALA A 157 -9.60 17.86 15.79
C ALA A 157 -9.00 19.25 15.87
N THR A 158 -8.32 19.55 16.98
CA THR A 158 -7.47 20.74 17.08
C THR A 158 -6.01 20.29 16.90
N VAL A 159 -5.31 20.86 15.94
CA VAL A 159 -3.88 20.60 15.71
C VAL A 159 -3.08 21.80 16.21
N HIS A 160 -2.15 21.56 17.11
CA HIS A 160 -1.25 22.56 17.66
C HIS A 160 0.14 22.40 17.03
N ILE A 161 0.68 23.52 16.53
CA ILE A 161 2.07 23.66 16.06
C ILE A 161 2.69 24.78 16.90
N GLY A 162 3.57 24.44 17.85
CA GLY A 162 3.99 25.38 18.89
C GLY A 162 2.80 25.85 19.70
N ASP A 163 2.62 27.18 19.84
CA ASP A 163 1.50 27.78 20.58
C ASP A 163 0.23 28.00 19.73
N ASP A 164 0.33 27.80 18.42
CA ASP A 164 -0.79 28.01 17.49
C ASP A 164 -1.66 26.76 17.38
N GLY A 165 -2.94 26.86 17.80
CA GLY A 165 -3.96 25.82 17.69
C GLY A 165 -4.93 26.10 16.55
N ARG A 166 -5.25 25.06 15.75
CA ARG A 166 -6.21 25.14 14.63
C ARG A 166 -7.22 24.02 14.67
N ASP A 167 -8.48 24.37 14.56
CA ASP A 167 -9.55 23.41 14.35
C ASP A 167 -9.58 22.97 12.88
N VAL A 168 -9.49 21.67 12.67
CA VAL A 168 -9.37 21.06 11.36
C VAL A 168 -10.26 19.81 11.26
N ARG A 169 -10.57 19.38 10.05
CA ARG A 169 -11.04 18.02 9.82
C ARG A 169 -9.83 17.12 9.62
N ILE A 170 -9.83 15.98 10.31
CA ILE A 170 -8.73 15.00 10.27
C ILE A 170 -9.31 13.60 10.10
N ARG A 171 -8.61 12.79 9.34
CA ARG A 171 -8.87 11.36 9.24
C ARG A 171 -7.66 10.61 9.74
N LEU A 172 -7.83 9.77 10.76
CA LEU A 172 -6.78 9.00 11.39
C LEU A 172 -7.10 7.52 11.38
N THR A 173 -6.08 6.72 11.20
CA THR A 173 -6.09 5.26 11.37
C THR A 173 -4.95 4.86 12.29
N GLY A 174 -5.08 3.73 12.95
CA GLY A 174 -3.99 3.25 13.79
C GLY A 174 -3.97 1.73 13.91
N HIS A 175 -2.86 1.19 14.30
CA HIS A 175 -2.66 -0.23 14.52
C HIS A 175 -1.62 -0.47 15.61
N PHE A 176 -1.73 -1.61 16.26
CA PHE A 176 -0.71 -2.08 17.17
C PHE A 176 0.42 -2.74 16.37
N ASP A 177 1.68 -2.29 16.56
CA ASP A 177 2.83 -2.91 15.94
C ASP A 177 3.45 -3.93 16.91
N PRO A 178 3.38 -5.24 16.61
CA PRO A 178 3.93 -6.27 17.48
C PRO A 178 5.47 -6.29 17.51
N LEU A 179 6.15 -5.57 16.62
CA LEU A 179 7.62 -5.53 16.57
C LEU A 179 8.20 -4.61 17.65
N ASP A 180 7.56 -3.48 17.91
CA ASP A 180 8.00 -2.53 18.95
C ASP A 180 7.04 -2.48 20.14
N GLY A 181 5.92 -3.19 20.08
CA GLY A 181 4.93 -3.26 21.15
C GLY A 181 4.17 -1.95 21.38
N GLN A 182 4.14 -1.06 20.38
CA GLN A 182 3.49 0.24 20.47
C GLN A 182 2.32 0.35 19.49
N TYR A 183 1.39 1.23 19.83
CA TYR A 183 0.32 1.61 18.92
C TYR A 183 0.81 2.73 18.01
N HIS A 184 0.74 2.50 16.68
CA HIS A 184 1.08 3.49 15.66
C HIS A 184 -0.18 4.02 15.04
N TRP A 185 -0.27 5.33 14.86
CA TRP A 185 -1.39 5.96 14.20
C TRP A 185 -0.91 7.01 13.21
N GLN A 186 -1.65 7.16 12.13
CA GLN A 186 -1.34 8.08 11.05
C GLN A 186 -2.60 8.54 10.35
N GLY A 187 -2.49 9.57 9.52
CA GLY A 187 -3.63 10.03 8.73
C GLY A 187 -3.39 11.32 8.01
N THR A 188 -4.50 11.98 7.64
CA THR A 188 -4.49 13.19 6.83
C THR A 188 -5.26 14.31 7.50
N ILE A 189 -4.64 15.46 7.60
CA ILE A 189 -5.27 16.73 7.98
C ILE A 189 -5.81 17.37 6.72
N LEU A 190 -7.13 17.58 6.66
CA LEU A 190 -7.85 18.09 5.49
C LEU A 190 -8.03 19.63 5.55
N ALA A 191 -6.96 20.34 5.92
CA ALA A 191 -6.98 21.80 6.04
C ALA A 191 -5.59 22.39 5.79
N GLN A 192 -5.54 23.70 5.49
CA GLN A 192 -4.28 24.44 5.48
C GLN A 192 -3.85 24.75 6.91
N LEU A 193 -2.57 24.52 7.21
CA LEU A 193 -1.97 24.82 8.50
C LEU A 193 -0.96 25.96 8.32
N PRO A 194 -1.29 27.19 8.75
CA PRO A 194 -0.28 28.24 8.90
C PRO A 194 0.80 27.78 9.87
N GLY A 195 2.06 28.06 9.56
CA GLY A 195 3.18 27.57 10.38
C GLY A 195 3.72 26.19 10.00
N ALA A 196 3.09 25.47 9.06
CA ALA A 196 3.59 24.20 8.52
C ALA A 196 4.56 24.40 7.33
N ASP A 197 5.42 25.41 7.40
CA ASP A 197 6.33 25.76 6.28
C ASP A 197 7.57 24.85 6.25
N LYS A 198 7.98 24.32 7.40
CA LYS A 198 9.15 23.44 7.53
C LYS A 198 8.71 22.05 7.97
N LEU A 199 8.67 21.12 7.02
CA LEU A 199 8.32 19.71 7.29
C LEU A 199 9.57 18.81 7.19
N PRO A 200 9.66 17.76 7.99
CA PRO A 200 8.71 17.34 9.05
C PRO A 200 8.86 18.17 10.35
N GLN A 201 7.74 18.38 11.06
CA GLN A 201 7.75 19.15 12.32
C GLN A 201 6.85 18.51 13.39
N PRO A 202 7.15 18.74 14.70
CA PRO A 202 6.32 18.26 15.79
C PRO A 202 4.98 19.01 15.82
N ALA A 203 3.93 18.30 16.26
CA ALA A 203 2.60 18.83 16.47
C ALA A 203 1.92 18.07 17.63
N THR A 204 0.82 18.62 18.14
CA THR A 204 -0.08 17.91 19.03
C THR A 204 -1.46 17.85 18.39
N VAL A 205 -2.06 16.66 18.36
CA VAL A 205 -3.43 16.47 17.88
C VAL A 205 -4.34 16.24 19.06
N THR A 206 -5.41 17.04 19.16
CA THR A 206 -6.41 16.95 20.23
C THR A 206 -7.77 16.63 19.64
N ILE A 207 -8.44 15.60 20.17
CA ILE A 207 -9.80 15.20 19.84
C ILE A 207 -10.61 15.08 21.12
N GLY A 208 -11.58 15.94 21.30
CA GLY A 208 -12.34 16.04 22.55
C GLY A 208 -11.41 16.36 23.73
N ASN A 209 -11.30 15.43 24.67
CA ASN A 209 -10.44 15.55 25.87
C ASN A 209 -9.11 14.76 25.76
N ARG A 210 -8.80 14.20 24.62
CA ARG A 210 -7.58 13.41 24.40
C ARG A 210 -6.61 14.16 23.51
N ALA A 211 -5.37 14.27 23.96
CA ALA A 211 -4.28 14.87 23.20
C ALA A 211 -3.17 13.85 22.98
N ALA A 212 -2.59 13.84 21.79
CA ALA A 212 -1.46 12.97 21.47
C ALA A 212 -0.38 13.73 20.70
N ALA A 213 0.88 13.41 21.03
CA ALA A 213 2.03 13.92 20.30
C ALA A 213 2.05 13.33 18.89
N ALA A 214 2.31 14.19 17.93
CA ALA A 214 2.28 13.86 16.52
C ALA A 214 3.46 14.51 15.78
N ARG A 215 3.66 14.06 14.53
CA ARG A 215 4.57 14.69 13.60
C ARG A 215 3.85 14.91 12.27
N ILE A 216 3.82 16.14 11.79
CA ILE A 216 3.39 16.46 10.44
C ILE A 216 4.58 16.13 9.53
N THR A 217 4.39 15.19 8.59
CA THR A 217 5.48 14.60 7.82
C THR A 217 5.64 15.23 6.44
N GLU A 218 4.55 15.51 5.75
CA GLU A 218 4.58 16.03 4.41
C GLU A 218 3.27 16.76 4.03
N ARG A 219 3.32 17.53 2.95
CA ARG A 219 2.15 18.14 2.35
C ARG A 219 1.57 17.19 1.29
N THR A 220 0.27 16.94 1.35
CA THR A 220 -0.38 16.09 0.37
C THR A 220 -0.65 16.84 -0.95
N SER A 221 -0.77 16.11 -2.05
CA SER A 221 -1.10 16.68 -3.37
C SER A 221 -2.46 17.39 -3.42
N GLN A 222 -3.35 17.08 -2.46
CA GLN A 222 -4.67 17.68 -2.32
C GLN A 222 -4.68 18.93 -1.41
N GLY A 223 -3.49 19.40 -1.00
CA GLY A 223 -3.35 20.61 -0.19
C GLY A 223 -3.53 20.42 1.33
N GLY A 224 -3.68 19.20 1.81
CA GLY A 224 -3.64 18.83 3.22
C GLY A 224 -2.25 18.44 3.69
N TYR A 225 -2.18 17.76 4.86
CA TYR A 225 -0.91 17.31 5.44
C TYR A 225 -1.03 15.87 5.95
N SER A 226 0.04 15.09 5.78
CA SER A 226 0.19 13.79 6.43
C SER A 226 0.65 13.98 7.87
N VAL A 227 0.07 13.23 8.79
CA VAL A 227 0.40 13.25 10.22
C VAL A 227 0.60 11.82 10.72
N ALA A 228 1.53 11.63 11.64
CA ALA A 228 1.78 10.33 12.29
C ALA A 228 2.12 10.53 13.76
N GLY A 229 1.81 9.51 14.58
CA GLY A 229 2.13 9.45 15.97
C GLY A 229 2.35 8.03 16.48
N VAL A 230 2.94 7.89 17.63
CA VAL A 230 3.21 6.61 18.31
C VAL A 230 2.72 6.69 19.75
N GLY A 231 2.18 5.60 20.26
CA GLY A 231 1.58 5.52 21.58
C GLY A 231 0.06 5.76 21.53
N ALA A 232 -0.53 6.16 22.64
CA ALA A 232 -1.98 6.36 22.75
C ALA A 232 -2.49 7.36 21.71
N PRO A 233 -3.45 6.99 20.83
CA PRO A 233 -3.97 7.89 19.82
C PRO A 233 -4.89 8.97 20.44
N PRO A 234 -5.13 10.08 19.74
CA PRO A 234 -6.02 11.13 20.24
C PRO A 234 -7.52 10.78 20.15
N PHE A 235 -7.85 9.63 19.57
CA PHE A 235 -9.24 9.12 19.47
C PHE A 235 -9.48 7.93 20.41
N ALA A 236 -10.74 7.59 20.63
CA ALA A 236 -11.08 6.43 21.46
C ALA A 236 -10.77 5.15 20.69
N LEU A 237 -10.11 4.20 21.35
CA LEU A 237 -9.98 2.83 20.86
C LEU A 237 -11.22 2.06 21.29
N ASP A 238 -11.89 1.33 20.38
CA ASP A 238 -13.00 0.47 20.75
C ASP A 238 -12.52 -0.64 21.70
N ALA A 239 -13.28 -0.91 22.75
CA ALA A 239 -12.92 -1.93 23.70
C ALA A 239 -13.04 -3.31 23.02
N VAL A 240 -11.92 -3.97 22.77
CA VAL A 240 -11.91 -5.36 22.31
C VAL A 240 -12.38 -6.24 23.47
N GLU A 241 -13.60 -6.73 23.42
CA GLU A 241 -14.08 -7.78 24.33
C GLU A 241 -13.33 -9.09 24.02
N VAL A 242 -12.25 -9.33 24.77
CA VAL A 242 -11.57 -10.63 24.72
C VAL A 242 -12.40 -11.62 25.49
N ALA A 243 -13.16 -12.46 24.79
CA ALA A 243 -13.80 -13.62 25.38
C ALA A 243 -12.72 -14.60 25.87
N VAL A 244 -12.40 -14.55 27.17
CA VAL A 244 -11.52 -15.52 27.79
C VAL A 244 -12.28 -16.84 27.91
N PRO A 245 -11.86 -17.92 27.24
CA PRO A 245 -12.49 -19.20 27.42
C PRO A 245 -12.25 -19.66 28.86
N VAL A 246 -13.32 -19.74 29.67
CA VAL A 246 -13.28 -20.34 31.00
C VAL A 246 -13.04 -21.85 30.80
N ARG A 247 -11.96 -22.37 31.39
CA ARG A 247 -11.64 -23.79 31.45
C ARG A 247 -12.54 -24.52 32.45
#